data_1338deab6cd2268e89a84793c170c91b
#
_entry.id   1338deab6cd2268e89a84793c170c91b
#
_cell.length_a   1.000
_cell.length_b   1.000
_cell.length_c   1.000
_cell.angle_alpha   90.00
_cell.angle_beta   90.00
_cell.angle_gamma   90.00
#
_symmetry.space_group_name_H-M   'P 1'
#
loop_
_entity.id
_entity.type
_entity.pdbx_description
1 polymer ?
#
loop_
_entity_poly.entity_id
_entity_poly.type
_entity_poly.pdbx_seq_one_letter_code
_entity_poly.pdbx_strand_id
1 'polypeptide(L)'
;MKRYLLVVSAVLAAGFMGLNAGASSAPDNKYAPDDPDLAVATFAGGCFWCVEAAFEKRVPGVEEAVSGYSGGSKENPTYQQVAGGQTNHTEAVQVYYDPSKITYEGLLQTMWRTMDPTDSNGQFVDRGKQYRPAIFYHNQEQKRLAEASVAALEESGRYDDPITIEIVPFEKFYVAEEYHQDYYKKNPVRYNVYTFNSGRYQFVEKVWGDDQEVDYSQYRPQAEMNSGGSKASNGFDPDTFTKPSDEVLKQRLTEREYRVTQKDGTEPAYSNEYYDNKRPGLYVDVVSGEPLFSSADKYRSNTGWPSFTRPISPDMVVEKEDNKLFMTRTEIRSRYADSHLGHVFNDGPEPTGLRYCMNSAAMEFIPLEEMEARGYGEY
;
A
#
# COMPACT_ATOMS: atom_id res chain seq x y z
N MET A 1 75.32 22.09 11.48
CA MET A 1 74.77 20.74 11.38
C MET A 1 73.28 20.82 11.77
N LYS A 2 72.36 20.90 10.78
CA LYS A 2 70.92 20.93 10.99
C LYS A 2 70.32 19.55 10.62
N ARG A 3 69.76 18.86 11.59
CA ARG A 3 69.06 17.59 11.41
C ARG A 3 67.65 17.84 10.95
N TYR A 4 67.27 17.39 9.77
CA TYR A 4 65.89 17.38 9.28
C TYR A 4 65.20 16.11 9.79
N LEU A 5 64.10 16.33 10.52
CA LEU A 5 63.16 15.26 10.91
C LEU A 5 62.18 15.04 9.77
N LEU A 6 62.20 13.85 9.21
CA LEU A 6 61.16 13.41 8.27
C LEU A 6 59.90 12.95 9.07
N VAL A 7 58.78 13.64 8.89
CA VAL A 7 57.50 13.21 9.39
C VAL A 7 56.85 12.34 8.29
N VAL A 8 56.74 11.08 8.56
CA VAL A 8 56.00 10.13 7.71
C VAL A 8 54.53 10.17 8.12
N SER A 9 53.66 10.81 7.29
CA SER A 9 52.21 10.77 7.47
C SER A 9 51.68 9.43 7.01
N ALA A 10 51.26 8.57 7.92
CA ALA A 10 50.50 7.39 7.64
C ALA A 10 49.04 7.77 7.36
N VAL A 11 48.62 7.58 6.11
CA VAL A 11 47.22 7.69 5.71
C VAL A 11 46.54 6.38 6.12
N LEU A 12 45.74 6.44 7.18
CA LEU A 12 44.83 5.39 7.56
C LEU A 12 43.63 5.41 6.59
N ALA A 13 43.62 4.47 5.65
CA ALA A 13 42.44 4.14 4.88
C ALA A 13 41.45 3.41 5.80
N ALA A 14 40.43 4.13 6.31
CA ALA A 14 39.30 3.52 6.98
C ALA A 14 38.45 2.80 5.93
N GLY A 15 38.61 1.48 5.84
CA GLY A 15 37.72 0.63 5.06
C GLY A 15 36.33 0.65 5.72
N PHE A 16 35.35 1.16 5.00
CA PHE A 16 33.95 0.94 5.32
C PHE A 16 33.67 -0.55 5.12
N MET A 17 33.76 -1.34 6.19
CA MET A 17 33.10 -2.64 6.24
C MET A 17 31.60 -2.37 6.34
N GLY A 18 30.88 -2.56 5.23
CA GLY A 18 29.42 -2.67 5.24
C GLY A 18 29.05 -3.80 6.19
N LEU A 19 28.41 -3.46 7.29
CA LEU A 19 27.69 -4.41 8.12
C LEU A 19 26.49 -4.91 7.27
N ASN A 20 26.71 -6.02 6.56
CA ASN A 20 25.61 -6.87 6.18
C ASN A 20 24.92 -7.30 7.47
N ALA A 21 23.80 -6.65 7.81
CA ALA A 21 22.87 -7.19 8.77
C ALA A 21 22.38 -8.53 8.18
N GLY A 22 22.91 -9.62 8.71
CA GLY A 22 22.55 -10.97 8.30
C GLY A 22 21.02 -11.09 8.41
N ALA A 23 20.37 -11.38 7.30
CA ALA A 23 19.01 -11.88 7.30
C ALA A 23 19.02 -13.11 8.20
N SER A 24 18.32 -13.02 9.33
CA SER A 24 18.04 -14.19 10.17
C SER A 24 17.21 -15.13 9.29
N SER A 25 17.81 -16.23 8.85
CA SER A 25 17.08 -17.29 8.17
C SER A 25 15.91 -17.71 9.08
N ALA A 26 14.70 -17.48 8.64
CA ALA A 26 13.53 -18.04 9.32
C ALA A 26 13.71 -19.56 9.42
N PRO A 27 13.44 -20.17 10.60
CA PRO A 27 13.59 -21.61 10.75
C PRO A 27 12.58 -22.32 9.83
N ASP A 28 13.05 -23.36 9.15
CA ASP A 28 12.36 -24.37 8.31
C ASP A 28 10.84 -24.20 8.12
N ASN A 29 10.43 -23.10 7.53
CA ASN A 29 9.03 -22.90 7.12
C ASN A 29 8.88 -23.44 5.68
N LYS A 30 8.38 -24.66 5.56
CA LYS A 30 8.20 -25.34 4.26
C LYS A 30 7.24 -24.62 3.30
N TYR A 31 6.49 -23.63 3.79
CA TYR A 31 5.60 -22.79 3.00
C TYR A 31 6.19 -21.41 2.68
N ALA A 32 7.36 -21.10 3.24
CA ALA A 32 8.06 -19.87 2.88
C ALA A 32 8.44 -19.91 1.40
N PRO A 33 8.17 -18.87 0.62
CA PRO A 33 8.65 -18.76 -0.75
C PRO A 33 10.18 -18.83 -0.78
N ASP A 34 10.74 -19.51 -1.79
CA ASP A 34 12.20 -19.56 -2.03
C ASP A 34 12.63 -18.32 -2.85
N ASP A 35 12.37 -17.15 -2.28
CA ASP A 35 12.71 -15.86 -2.88
C ASP A 35 13.40 -14.98 -1.84
N PRO A 36 14.73 -14.71 -2.00
CA PRO A 36 15.51 -13.93 -1.05
C PRO A 36 15.17 -12.43 -1.03
N ASP A 37 14.45 -11.94 -2.02
CA ASP A 37 14.07 -10.52 -2.13
C ASP A 37 12.81 -10.19 -1.33
N LEU A 38 12.09 -11.20 -0.84
CA LEU A 38 10.91 -11.01 -0.01
C LEU A 38 11.27 -10.60 1.42
N ALA A 39 10.53 -9.62 1.92
CA ALA A 39 10.54 -9.25 3.31
C ALA A 39 9.52 -10.07 4.11
N VAL A 40 9.72 -10.12 5.45
CA VAL A 40 8.87 -10.89 6.35
C VAL A 40 8.28 -10.00 7.43
N ALA A 41 6.99 -10.15 7.69
CA ALA A 41 6.28 -9.56 8.80
C ALA A 41 5.49 -10.65 9.56
N THR A 42 5.29 -10.50 10.88
CA THR A 42 4.54 -11.48 11.68
C THR A 42 3.50 -10.79 12.54
N PHE A 43 2.23 -11.21 12.38
CA PHE A 43 1.08 -10.60 13.03
C PHE A 43 0.19 -11.63 13.71
N ALA A 44 -0.41 -11.25 14.84
CA ALA A 44 -1.47 -11.99 15.51
C ALA A 44 -2.71 -11.10 15.63
N GLY A 45 -3.86 -11.58 15.17
CA GLY A 45 -5.13 -10.84 15.14
C GLY A 45 -6.36 -11.73 15.39
N GLY A 46 -6.23 -12.66 16.34
CA GLY A 46 -7.22 -13.70 16.61
C GLY A 46 -7.06 -14.89 15.68
N CYS A 47 -8.16 -15.49 15.22
CA CYS A 47 -8.12 -16.63 14.33
C CYS A 47 -7.24 -16.39 13.11
N PHE A 48 -6.16 -17.17 12.97
CA PHE A 48 -5.18 -17.02 11.89
C PHE A 48 -5.77 -17.25 10.49
N TRP A 49 -6.83 -18.05 10.31
CA TRP A 49 -7.51 -18.18 9.01
C TRP A 49 -8.03 -16.83 8.47
N CYS A 50 -8.50 -15.97 9.39
CA CYS A 50 -9.01 -14.64 9.01
C CYS A 50 -7.88 -13.66 8.69
N VAL A 51 -6.78 -13.74 9.43
CA VAL A 51 -5.59 -12.90 9.23
C VAL A 51 -4.89 -13.30 7.93
N GLU A 52 -4.64 -14.60 7.69
CA GLU A 52 -4.11 -15.15 6.44
C GLU A 52 -4.92 -14.68 5.23
N ALA A 53 -6.24 -14.92 5.25
CA ALA A 53 -7.12 -14.51 4.17
C ALA A 53 -7.14 -12.99 3.93
N ALA A 54 -6.98 -12.17 4.98
CA ALA A 54 -6.95 -10.72 4.83
C ALA A 54 -5.70 -10.25 4.08
N PHE A 55 -4.54 -10.81 4.38
CA PHE A 55 -3.29 -10.47 3.70
C PHE A 55 -3.28 -10.98 2.26
N GLU A 56 -3.57 -12.24 2.02
CA GLU A 56 -3.49 -12.83 0.68
C GLU A 56 -4.53 -12.31 -0.31
N LYS A 57 -5.73 -11.96 0.16
CA LYS A 57 -6.79 -11.50 -0.75
C LYS A 57 -6.74 -10.01 -1.04
N ARG A 58 -6.19 -9.21 -0.14
CA ARG A 58 -6.35 -7.75 -0.21
C ARG A 58 -5.06 -7.01 -0.50
N VAL A 59 -3.91 -7.54 -0.06
CA VAL A 59 -2.66 -6.79 -0.09
C VAL A 59 -1.88 -7.09 -1.37
N PRO A 60 -1.68 -6.11 -2.26
CA PRO A 60 -0.81 -6.30 -3.42
C PRO A 60 0.64 -6.53 -2.96
N GLY A 61 1.34 -7.46 -3.60
CA GLY A 61 2.73 -7.76 -3.27
C GLY A 61 2.91 -8.71 -2.08
N VAL A 62 1.84 -9.20 -1.44
CA VAL A 62 1.92 -10.37 -0.57
C VAL A 62 1.97 -11.62 -1.43
N GLU A 63 3.05 -12.40 -1.30
CA GLU A 63 3.28 -13.62 -2.06
C GLU A 63 2.77 -14.85 -1.30
N GLU A 64 2.88 -14.85 0.04
CA GLU A 64 2.39 -15.95 0.88
C GLU A 64 2.11 -15.44 2.30
N ALA A 65 1.09 -15.99 2.95
CA ALA A 65 0.80 -15.74 4.35
C ALA A 65 0.59 -17.06 5.10
N VAL A 66 1.54 -17.45 5.94
CA VAL A 66 1.59 -18.76 6.58
C VAL A 66 0.98 -18.70 7.98
N SER A 67 -0.03 -19.52 8.24
CA SER A 67 -0.64 -19.68 9.57
C SER A 67 0.27 -20.46 10.52
N GLY A 68 0.37 -19.99 11.78
CA GLY A 68 1.25 -20.62 12.79
C GLY A 68 1.06 -20.06 14.18
N TYR A 69 2.10 -20.21 15.00
CA TYR A 69 2.10 -19.87 16.42
C TYR A 69 3.36 -19.08 16.78
N SER A 70 3.20 -18.01 17.57
CA SER A 70 4.34 -17.20 18.05
C SER A 70 4.09 -16.64 19.46
N GLY A 71 5.12 -16.06 20.09
CA GLY A 71 5.05 -15.34 21.35
C GLY A 71 4.92 -16.21 22.62
N GLY A 72 5.07 -17.51 22.51
CA GLY A 72 5.10 -18.43 23.65
C GLY A 72 6.46 -19.12 23.78
N SER A 73 6.69 -19.79 24.91
CA SER A 73 7.94 -20.45 25.25
C SER A 73 7.99 -21.94 24.91
N LYS A 74 6.83 -22.55 24.60
CA LYS A 74 6.76 -23.98 24.30
C LYS A 74 7.32 -24.28 22.92
N GLU A 75 8.32 -25.16 22.84
CA GLU A 75 8.85 -25.64 21.58
C GLU A 75 7.90 -26.63 20.89
N ASN A 76 7.79 -26.52 19.56
CA ASN A 76 6.99 -27.38 18.69
C ASN A 76 5.56 -27.61 19.24
N PRO A 77 4.80 -26.53 19.48
CA PRO A 77 3.44 -26.65 19.98
C PRO A 77 2.54 -27.29 18.93
N THR A 78 1.54 -28.05 19.37
CA THR A 78 0.44 -28.51 18.51
C THR A 78 -0.75 -27.56 18.60
N TYR A 79 -1.61 -27.58 17.59
CA TYR A 79 -2.86 -26.80 17.58
C TYR A 79 -3.67 -27.03 18.87
N GLN A 80 -3.87 -28.27 19.29
CA GLN A 80 -4.66 -28.58 20.50
C GLN A 80 -4.05 -27.95 21.76
N GLN A 81 -2.73 -27.87 21.85
CA GLN A 81 -2.05 -27.25 22.99
C GLN A 81 -2.19 -25.72 22.97
N VAL A 82 -2.09 -25.09 21.79
CA VAL A 82 -2.29 -23.65 21.65
C VAL A 82 -3.74 -23.29 21.88
N ALA A 83 -4.67 -23.91 21.16
CA ALA A 83 -6.10 -23.68 21.29
C ALA A 83 -6.61 -23.94 22.73
N GLY A 84 -6.00 -24.90 23.43
CA GLY A 84 -6.27 -25.18 24.85
C GLY A 84 -5.61 -24.20 25.84
N GLY A 85 -4.90 -23.17 25.37
CA GLY A 85 -4.26 -22.15 26.23
C GLY A 85 -3.06 -22.65 27.03
N GLN A 86 -2.41 -23.77 26.62
CA GLN A 86 -1.37 -24.45 27.42
C GLN A 86 0.06 -23.99 27.10
N THR A 87 0.25 -23.08 26.14
CA THR A 87 1.57 -22.80 25.56
C THR A 87 2.03 -21.34 25.67
N ASN A 88 1.16 -20.42 26.04
CA ASN A 88 1.32 -18.97 25.92
C ASN A 88 1.57 -18.46 24.49
N HIS A 89 1.61 -19.34 23.47
CA HIS A 89 1.57 -18.89 22.08
C HIS A 89 0.23 -18.25 21.74
N THR A 90 0.27 -17.32 20.77
CA THR A 90 -0.93 -16.85 20.08
C THR A 90 -0.95 -17.42 18.66
N GLU A 91 -2.13 -17.59 18.09
CA GLU A 91 -2.29 -17.81 16.67
C GLU A 91 -1.71 -16.59 15.94
N ALA A 92 -0.82 -16.82 15.00
CA ALA A 92 -0.10 -15.78 14.28
C ALA A 92 0.01 -16.14 12.79
N VAL A 93 0.25 -15.13 11.98
CA VAL A 93 0.51 -15.30 10.54
C VAL A 93 1.84 -14.66 10.21
N GLN A 94 2.69 -15.40 9.50
CA GLN A 94 3.93 -14.90 8.94
C GLN A 94 3.68 -14.55 7.47
N VAL A 95 3.82 -13.25 7.15
CA VAL A 95 3.51 -12.67 5.84
C VAL A 95 4.80 -12.44 5.09
N TYR A 96 4.93 -13.06 3.92
CA TYR A 96 6.01 -12.87 2.96
C TYR A 96 5.55 -11.90 1.89
N TYR A 97 6.23 -10.78 1.74
CA TYR A 97 5.80 -9.73 0.84
C TYR A 97 6.98 -9.13 0.07
N ASP A 98 6.70 -8.70 -1.13
CA ASP A 98 7.63 -7.96 -1.97
C ASP A 98 7.72 -6.51 -1.48
N PRO A 99 8.86 -6.12 -0.85
CA PRO A 99 9.00 -4.77 -0.30
C PRO A 99 9.12 -3.71 -1.40
N SER A 100 9.21 -4.10 -2.66
CA SER A 100 9.14 -3.20 -3.80
C SER A 100 7.70 -2.85 -4.19
N LYS A 101 6.72 -3.69 -3.86
CA LYS A 101 5.29 -3.50 -4.19
C LYS A 101 4.47 -2.92 -3.06
N ILE A 102 4.83 -3.20 -1.80
CA ILE A 102 4.09 -2.75 -0.62
C ILE A 102 5.02 -2.46 0.54
N THR A 103 4.80 -1.36 1.26
CA THR A 103 5.54 -1.05 2.48
C THR A 103 4.97 -1.80 3.69
N TYR A 104 5.75 -1.87 4.77
CA TYR A 104 5.31 -2.46 6.03
C TYR A 104 4.11 -1.72 6.63
N GLU A 105 4.01 -0.40 6.43
CA GLU A 105 2.85 0.40 6.84
C GLU A 105 1.57 -0.04 6.14
N GLY A 106 1.64 -0.42 4.86
CA GLY A 106 0.49 -0.97 4.12
C GLY A 106 -0.01 -2.28 4.76
N LEU A 107 0.90 -3.13 5.24
CA LEU A 107 0.53 -4.33 5.99
C LEU A 107 -0.15 -3.98 7.31
N LEU A 108 0.36 -2.98 8.04
CA LEU A 108 -0.26 -2.51 9.28
C LEU A 108 -1.69 -2.01 9.06
N GLN A 109 -1.96 -1.30 7.95
CA GLN A 109 -3.33 -0.86 7.62
C GLN A 109 -4.29 -2.02 7.42
N THR A 110 -3.84 -3.12 6.81
CA THR A 110 -4.62 -4.35 6.69
C THR A 110 -4.88 -4.97 8.05
N MET A 111 -3.86 -4.99 8.90
CA MET A 111 -3.96 -5.53 10.27
C MET A 111 -5.05 -4.81 11.07
N TRP A 112 -5.07 -3.46 11.05
CA TRP A 112 -6.06 -2.65 11.77
C TRP A 112 -7.49 -2.89 11.29
N ARG A 113 -7.68 -3.26 10.03
CA ARG A 113 -9.00 -3.58 9.42
C ARG A 113 -9.35 -5.07 9.48
N THR A 114 -8.60 -5.81 10.29
CA THR A 114 -8.80 -7.25 10.44
C THR A 114 -9.16 -7.65 11.87
N MET A 115 -8.88 -6.80 12.87
CA MET A 115 -9.01 -7.13 14.28
C MET A 115 -9.48 -5.95 15.13
N ASP A 116 -9.79 -6.20 16.40
CA ASP A 116 -10.01 -5.19 17.43
C ASP A 116 -8.71 -4.99 18.23
N PRO A 117 -7.99 -3.87 18.06
CA PRO A 117 -6.73 -3.63 18.76
C PRO A 117 -6.91 -3.25 20.23
N THR A 118 -8.13 -3.08 20.70
CA THR A 118 -8.44 -2.72 22.10
C THR A 118 -8.67 -3.97 22.97
N ASP A 119 -8.91 -5.14 22.34
CA ASP A 119 -9.21 -6.39 23.05
C ASP A 119 -7.94 -7.24 23.26
N SER A 120 -7.34 -7.14 24.43
CA SER A 120 -6.12 -7.89 24.80
C SER A 120 -6.35 -9.36 25.15
N ASN A 121 -7.60 -9.82 25.26
CA ASN A 121 -7.93 -11.15 25.75
C ASN A 121 -8.71 -12.01 24.74
N GLY A 122 -8.46 -11.78 23.48
CA GLY A 122 -9.06 -12.53 22.38
C GLY A 122 -9.47 -11.64 21.24
N GLN A 123 -10.26 -12.19 20.33
CA GLN A 123 -10.83 -11.46 19.21
C GLN A 123 -12.24 -11.96 18.92
N PHE A 124 -13.24 -11.11 19.13
CA PHE A 124 -14.65 -11.42 18.84
C PHE A 124 -15.14 -12.66 19.59
N VAL A 125 -15.54 -13.73 18.87
CA VAL A 125 -15.99 -15.01 19.49
C VAL A 125 -14.82 -15.86 19.98
N ASP A 126 -13.61 -15.62 19.52
CA ASP A 126 -12.42 -16.37 19.90
C ASP A 126 -11.81 -15.74 21.15
N ARG A 127 -11.93 -16.42 22.29
CA ARG A 127 -11.54 -15.89 23.59
C ARG A 127 -10.33 -16.60 24.17
N GLY A 128 -9.48 -15.83 24.84
CA GLY A 128 -8.28 -16.32 25.51
C GLY A 128 -6.99 -15.80 24.90
N LYS A 129 -5.88 -15.96 25.64
CA LYS A 129 -4.55 -15.44 25.27
C LYS A 129 -4.01 -15.99 23.94
N GLN A 130 -4.46 -17.15 23.52
CA GLN A 130 -4.11 -17.75 22.22
C GLN A 130 -4.71 -17.01 21.02
N TYR A 131 -5.58 -16.04 21.25
CA TYR A 131 -6.18 -15.16 20.23
C TYR A 131 -5.90 -13.68 20.48
N ARG A 132 -4.94 -13.36 21.38
CA ARG A 132 -4.58 -11.98 21.65
C ARG A 132 -3.91 -11.34 20.42
N PRO A 133 -4.14 -10.04 20.15
CA PRO A 133 -3.47 -9.34 19.08
C PRO A 133 -2.02 -9.01 19.47
N ALA A 134 -1.12 -9.18 18.52
CA ALA A 134 0.29 -8.81 18.65
C ALA A 134 0.96 -8.51 17.31
N ILE A 135 1.97 -7.66 17.34
CA ILE A 135 2.90 -7.41 16.25
C ILE A 135 4.27 -7.91 16.71
N PHE A 136 4.83 -8.89 15.98
CA PHE A 136 6.15 -9.44 16.24
C PHE A 136 7.14 -8.79 15.28
N TYR A 137 7.89 -7.79 15.73
CA TYR A 137 8.81 -7.05 14.86
C TYR A 137 10.13 -7.81 14.64
N HIS A 138 10.57 -7.91 13.38
CA HIS A 138 11.82 -8.58 12.98
C HIS A 138 13.05 -7.65 13.03
N ASN A 139 12.84 -6.33 13.05
CA ASN A 139 13.90 -5.33 13.13
C ASN A 139 13.40 -4.03 13.76
N GLN A 140 14.32 -3.09 14.02
CA GLN A 140 14.00 -1.84 14.70
C GLN A 140 13.12 -0.91 13.86
N GLU A 141 13.20 -1.00 12.53
CA GLU A 141 12.35 -0.21 11.65
C GLU A 141 10.90 -0.69 11.70
N GLN A 142 10.65 -2.00 11.66
CA GLN A 142 9.29 -2.54 11.87
C GLN A 142 8.71 -2.13 13.24
N LYS A 143 9.56 -2.14 14.30
CA LYS A 143 9.15 -1.66 15.63
C LYS A 143 8.71 -0.19 15.57
N ARG A 144 9.56 0.67 15.03
CA ARG A 144 9.31 2.11 14.92
C ARG A 144 8.01 2.40 14.14
N LEU A 145 7.83 1.72 13.01
CA LEU A 145 6.65 1.88 12.16
C LEU A 145 5.38 1.36 12.84
N ALA A 146 5.45 0.24 13.55
CA ALA A 146 4.32 -0.29 14.32
C ALA A 146 3.92 0.68 15.45
N GLU A 147 4.88 1.18 16.23
CA GLU A 147 4.63 2.16 17.29
C GLU A 147 4.03 3.47 16.74
N ALA A 148 4.56 3.99 15.63
CA ALA A 148 4.02 5.18 14.96
C ALA A 148 2.59 4.95 14.44
N SER A 149 2.30 3.77 13.91
CA SER A 149 0.97 3.41 13.40
C SER A 149 -0.05 3.29 14.54
N VAL A 150 0.34 2.75 15.70
CA VAL A 150 -0.50 2.73 16.90
C VAL A 150 -0.80 4.15 17.38
N ALA A 151 0.22 5.02 17.47
CA ALA A 151 0.02 6.42 17.87
C ALA A 151 -0.96 7.15 16.92
N ALA A 152 -0.82 6.97 15.61
CA ALA A 152 -1.74 7.54 14.64
C ALA A 152 -3.17 6.99 14.78
N LEU A 153 -3.30 5.71 15.12
CA LEU A 153 -4.59 5.07 15.35
C LEU A 153 -5.28 5.63 16.61
N GLU A 154 -4.54 5.86 17.69
CA GLU A 154 -5.03 6.50 18.91
C GLU A 154 -5.43 7.97 18.64
N GLU A 155 -4.61 8.73 17.92
CA GLU A 155 -4.91 10.12 17.55
C GLU A 155 -6.16 10.23 16.66
N SER A 156 -6.45 9.22 15.85
CA SER A 156 -7.63 9.20 14.98
C SER A 156 -8.97 9.22 15.73
N GLY A 157 -8.97 8.83 17.02
CA GLY A 157 -10.19 8.75 17.84
C GLY A 157 -11.21 7.74 17.33
N ARG A 158 -10.82 6.74 16.54
CA ARG A 158 -11.72 5.71 15.99
C ARG A 158 -12.21 4.71 17.05
N TYR A 159 -11.44 4.53 18.10
CA TYR A 159 -11.72 3.58 19.17
C TYR A 159 -12.04 4.35 20.45
N ASP A 160 -13.09 3.91 21.16
CA ASP A 160 -13.47 4.47 22.45
C ASP A 160 -12.55 3.98 23.58
N ASP A 161 -12.01 2.76 23.44
CA ASP A 161 -11.11 2.12 24.39
C ASP A 161 -9.64 2.25 23.97
N PRO A 162 -8.68 2.24 24.91
CA PRO A 162 -7.24 2.29 24.62
C PRO A 162 -6.77 1.14 23.73
N ILE A 163 -5.82 1.43 22.84
CA ILE A 163 -5.14 0.38 22.06
C ILE A 163 -4.26 -0.46 22.98
N THR A 164 -4.45 -1.77 22.98
CA THR A 164 -3.76 -2.70 23.90
C THR A 164 -2.91 -3.75 23.17
N ILE A 165 -2.71 -3.60 21.87
CA ILE A 165 -1.93 -4.55 21.08
C ILE A 165 -0.47 -4.63 21.56
N GLU A 166 0.06 -5.84 21.67
CA GLU A 166 1.46 -6.06 22.03
C GLU A 166 2.37 -5.80 20.81
N ILE A 167 3.42 -4.98 20.97
CA ILE A 167 4.52 -4.82 19.99
C ILE A 167 5.78 -5.40 20.63
N VAL A 168 6.14 -6.61 20.23
CA VAL A 168 7.20 -7.40 20.87
C VAL A 168 8.20 -7.93 19.84
N PRO A 169 9.46 -8.20 20.24
CA PRO A 169 10.44 -8.76 19.30
C PRO A 169 10.00 -10.13 18.79
N PHE A 170 10.25 -10.39 17.52
CA PHE A 170 10.10 -11.71 16.95
C PHE A 170 11.22 -12.63 17.49
N GLU A 171 10.83 -13.75 18.08
CA GLU A 171 11.77 -14.74 18.57
C GLU A 171 11.70 -16.04 17.74
N LYS A 172 10.51 -16.58 17.59
CA LYS A 172 10.30 -17.84 16.88
C LYS A 172 8.86 -17.96 16.35
N PHE A 173 8.73 -18.63 15.21
CA PHE A 173 7.46 -18.98 14.61
C PHE A 173 7.41 -20.51 14.40
N TYR A 174 6.28 -21.09 14.74
CA TYR A 174 6.00 -22.51 14.51
C TYR A 174 4.84 -22.62 13.55
N VAL A 175 5.11 -23.21 12.38
CA VAL A 175 4.09 -23.42 11.35
C VAL A 175 2.96 -24.29 11.88
N ALA A 176 1.72 -23.87 11.68
CA ALA A 176 0.56 -24.66 12.01
C ALA A 176 0.43 -25.86 11.06
N GLU A 177 -0.36 -26.84 11.46
CA GLU A 177 -0.61 -28.07 10.71
C GLU A 177 -1.21 -27.74 9.33
N GLU A 178 -0.91 -28.58 8.34
CA GLU A 178 -1.23 -28.35 6.93
C GLU A 178 -2.73 -28.07 6.66
N TYR A 179 -3.63 -28.65 7.44
CA TYR A 179 -5.06 -28.43 7.30
C TYR A 179 -5.50 -27.02 7.70
N HIS A 180 -4.63 -26.23 8.33
CA HIS A 180 -4.86 -24.81 8.64
C HIS A 180 -4.40 -23.86 7.55
N GLN A 181 -3.41 -24.24 6.75
CA GLN A 181 -2.90 -23.41 5.67
C GLN A 181 -3.94 -23.29 4.56
N ASP A 182 -4.14 -22.09 4.01
CA ASP A 182 -5.15 -21.81 2.98
C ASP A 182 -6.57 -22.25 3.34
N TYR A 183 -6.89 -22.21 4.64
CA TYR A 183 -8.19 -22.75 5.07
C TYR A 183 -9.37 -22.10 4.35
N TYR A 184 -9.30 -20.81 4.08
CA TYR A 184 -10.31 -20.07 3.36
C TYR A 184 -10.46 -20.52 1.88
N LYS A 185 -9.38 -21.01 1.25
CA LYS A 185 -9.38 -21.58 -0.10
C LYS A 185 -9.90 -23.03 -0.10
N LYS A 186 -9.42 -23.82 0.87
CA LYS A 186 -9.74 -25.27 1.00
C LYS A 186 -11.15 -25.52 1.52
N ASN A 187 -11.69 -24.65 2.39
CA ASN A 187 -12.98 -24.80 3.06
C ASN A 187 -13.85 -23.53 2.98
N PRO A 188 -14.13 -22.97 1.78
CA PRO A 188 -14.71 -21.63 1.64
C PRO A 188 -16.08 -21.46 2.32
N VAL A 189 -16.93 -22.47 2.27
CA VAL A 189 -18.27 -22.42 2.88
C VAL A 189 -18.14 -22.31 4.40
N ARG A 190 -17.35 -23.20 5.02
CA ARG A 190 -17.17 -23.21 6.48
C ARG A 190 -16.46 -21.95 6.97
N TYR A 191 -15.45 -21.49 6.24
CA TYR A 191 -14.74 -20.24 6.51
C TYR A 191 -15.71 -19.05 6.50
N ASN A 192 -16.52 -18.90 5.44
CA ASN A 192 -17.45 -17.77 5.32
C ASN A 192 -18.52 -17.77 6.41
N VAL A 193 -19.09 -18.94 6.75
CA VAL A 193 -20.05 -19.08 7.86
C VAL A 193 -19.42 -18.69 9.17
N TYR A 194 -18.21 -19.17 9.46
CA TYR A 194 -17.47 -18.82 10.68
C TYR A 194 -17.19 -17.32 10.74
N THR A 195 -16.59 -16.73 9.71
CA THR A 195 -16.18 -15.33 9.71
C THR A 195 -17.38 -14.38 9.83
N PHE A 196 -18.48 -14.69 9.12
CA PHE A 196 -19.72 -13.91 9.23
C PHE A 196 -20.30 -13.93 10.65
N ASN A 197 -20.32 -15.10 11.29
CA ASN A 197 -20.88 -15.26 12.64
C ASN A 197 -19.90 -14.84 13.76
N SER A 198 -18.64 -14.60 13.44
CA SER A 198 -17.66 -14.17 14.45
C SER A 198 -17.89 -12.76 14.99
N GLY A 199 -18.60 -11.91 14.27
CA GLY A 199 -18.78 -10.49 14.59
C GLY A 199 -17.68 -9.57 14.02
N ARG A 200 -16.65 -10.14 13.35
CA ARG A 200 -15.51 -9.40 12.80
C ARG A 200 -15.94 -8.37 11.75
N TYR A 201 -16.75 -8.77 10.78
CA TYR A 201 -17.19 -7.87 9.73
C TYR A 201 -18.03 -6.70 10.26
N GLN A 202 -18.93 -6.99 11.19
CA GLN A 202 -19.79 -5.98 11.81
C GLN A 202 -18.98 -4.96 12.63
N PHE A 203 -17.92 -5.44 13.29
CA PHE A 203 -17.01 -4.57 14.03
C PHE A 203 -16.22 -3.67 13.08
N VAL A 204 -15.61 -4.25 12.04
CA VAL A 204 -14.83 -3.50 11.04
C VAL A 204 -15.71 -2.45 10.35
N GLU A 205 -16.92 -2.83 9.94
CA GLU A 205 -17.89 -1.90 9.33
C GLU A 205 -18.26 -0.76 10.29
N LYS A 206 -18.50 -1.07 11.57
CA LYS A 206 -18.83 -0.08 12.59
C LYS A 206 -17.70 0.94 12.81
N VAL A 207 -16.43 0.46 12.87
CA VAL A 207 -15.27 1.29 13.21
C VAL A 207 -14.72 2.02 12.00
N TRP A 208 -14.71 1.38 10.84
CA TRP A 208 -14.04 1.89 9.65
C TRP A 208 -15.02 2.46 8.61
N GLY A 209 -16.29 2.01 8.58
CA GLY A 209 -17.29 2.51 7.63
C GLY A 209 -16.79 2.49 6.18
N ASP A 210 -16.79 3.66 5.55
CA ASP A 210 -16.29 3.81 4.17
C ASP A 210 -14.77 3.65 4.04
N ASP A 211 -14.01 3.73 5.16
CA ASP A 211 -12.55 3.54 5.20
C ASP A 211 -12.14 2.07 5.41
N GLN A 212 -13.07 1.11 5.33
CA GLN A 212 -12.76 -0.32 5.56
C GLN A 212 -11.84 -0.93 4.48
N GLU A 213 -11.85 -0.37 3.28
CA GLU A 213 -10.94 -0.76 2.21
C GLU A 213 -9.69 0.11 2.25
N VAL A 214 -8.52 -0.55 2.22
CA VAL A 214 -7.22 0.14 2.21
C VAL A 214 -6.90 0.57 0.78
N ASP A 215 -6.59 1.84 0.61
CA ASP A 215 -5.95 2.30 -0.62
C ASP A 215 -4.44 2.01 -0.52
N TYR A 216 -4.03 0.87 -1.09
CA TYR A 216 -2.63 0.45 -1.08
C TYR A 216 -1.72 1.26 -1.98
N SER A 217 -2.23 2.13 -2.84
CA SER A 217 -1.41 3.00 -3.66
C SER A 217 -0.54 3.94 -2.82
N GLN A 218 -1.03 4.34 -1.64
CA GLN A 218 -0.33 5.17 -0.66
C GLN A 218 0.83 4.46 0.06
N TYR A 219 0.87 3.12 -0.01
CA TYR A 219 1.84 2.27 0.70
C TYR A 219 2.81 1.58 -0.25
N ARG A 220 2.94 2.07 -1.47
CA ARG A 220 3.99 1.62 -2.38
C ARG A 220 5.34 2.22 -1.95
N PRO A 221 6.43 1.42 -1.96
CA PRO A 221 7.75 1.93 -1.64
C PRO A 221 8.18 3.05 -2.59
N GLN A 222 8.73 4.09 -2.04
CA GLN A 222 9.24 5.24 -2.83
C GLN A 222 10.33 4.84 -3.86
N ALA A 223 10.97 3.68 -3.69
CA ALA A 223 11.95 3.16 -4.64
C ALA A 223 11.32 2.78 -5.99
N GLU A 224 10.04 2.35 -6.03
CA GLU A 224 9.35 2.13 -7.31
C GLU A 224 8.84 3.43 -7.93
N MET A 225 8.58 4.45 -7.14
CA MET A 225 8.39 5.80 -7.67
C MET A 225 9.69 6.37 -8.27
N ASN A 226 10.86 5.87 -7.84
CA ASN A 226 12.17 6.34 -8.28
C ASN A 226 12.89 5.41 -9.30
N SER A 227 12.48 4.15 -9.51
CA SER A 227 13.15 3.24 -10.47
C SER A 227 12.62 3.36 -11.90
N GLY A 228 11.65 4.18 -12.11
CA GLY A 228 11.08 4.50 -13.42
C GLY A 228 11.31 5.94 -13.85
N GLY A 229 12.56 6.34 -13.99
CA GLY A 229 12.93 7.70 -14.34
C GLY A 229 13.19 8.52 -13.08
N SER A 230 14.42 8.82 -12.83
CA SER A 230 14.94 9.77 -11.86
C SER A 230 13.94 10.92 -11.64
N LYS A 231 13.15 10.85 -10.57
CA LYS A 231 12.60 12.05 -9.99
C LYS A 231 13.33 12.34 -8.71
N ALA A 232 14.50 12.92 -8.91
CA ALA A 232 15.02 13.90 -7.98
C ALA A 232 13.92 14.92 -7.64
N SER A 233 14.06 15.58 -6.52
CA SER A 233 13.45 16.78 -5.99
C SER A 233 13.13 17.96 -6.93
N ASN A 234 12.79 17.74 -8.21
CA ASN A 234 12.69 18.78 -9.25
C ASN A 234 11.45 18.68 -10.16
N GLY A 235 10.31 18.13 -9.68
CA GLY A 235 9.08 18.14 -10.48
C GLY A 235 9.18 17.38 -11.81
N PHE A 236 8.26 17.67 -12.73
CA PHE A 236 8.31 17.18 -14.10
C PHE A 236 9.25 18.04 -14.94
N ASP A 237 10.18 17.42 -15.66
CA ASP A 237 11.08 18.09 -16.60
C ASP A 237 10.80 17.63 -18.03
N PRO A 238 10.19 18.47 -18.86
CA PRO A 238 9.83 18.15 -20.23
C PRO A 238 11.03 17.86 -21.13
N ASP A 239 12.20 18.43 -20.82
CA ASP A 239 13.40 18.32 -21.65
C ASP A 239 14.12 16.99 -21.47
N THR A 240 13.93 16.35 -20.32
CA THR A 240 14.59 15.07 -19.98
C THR A 240 13.64 13.87 -20.00
N PHE A 241 12.33 14.09 -20.03
CA PHE A 241 11.36 12.99 -20.01
C PHE A 241 11.42 12.18 -21.32
N THR A 242 11.49 10.86 -21.18
CA THR A 242 11.31 9.89 -22.26
C THR A 242 10.31 8.85 -21.83
N LYS A 243 9.24 8.66 -22.63
CA LYS A 243 8.21 7.66 -22.32
C LYS A 243 8.83 6.26 -22.22
N PRO A 244 8.63 5.53 -21.11
CA PRO A 244 9.12 4.16 -20.94
C PRO A 244 8.55 3.20 -21.99
N SER A 245 9.24 2.07 -22.22
CA SER A 245 8.73 1.02 -23.10
C SER A 245 7.46 0.36 -22.54
N ASP A 246 6.70 -0.30 -23.41
CA ASP A 246 5.45 -0.99 -23.04
C ASP A 246 5.67 -2.05 -21.95
N GLU A 247 6.82 -2.74 -21.99
CA GLU A 247 7.22 -3.73 -21.00
C GLU A 247 7.44 -3.10 -19.62
N VAL A 248 8.14 -1.95 -19.60
CA VAL A 248 8.38 -1.20 -18.36
C VAL A 248 7.06 -0.62 -17.82
N LEU A 249 6.18 -0.11 -18.69
CA LEU A 249 4.88 0.41 -18.27
C LEU A 249 3.99 -0.68 -17.67
N LYS A 250 4.00 -1.91 -18.20
CA LYS A 250 3.29 -3.06 -17.63
C LYS A 250 3.80 -3.47 -16.25
N GLN A 251 5.08 -3.27 -15.99
CA GLN A 251 5.66 -3.55 -14.67
C GLN A 251 5.39 -2.43 -13.66
N ARG A 252 5.34 -1.16 -14.12
CA ARG A 252 5.22 0.02 -13.27
C ARG A 252 3.78 0.39 -12.92
N LEU A 253 2.86 0.14 -13.82
CA LEU A 253 1.46 0.53 -13.68
C LEU A 253 0.64 -0.65 -13.18
N THR A 254 -0.37 -0.38 -12.37
CA THR A 254 -1.41 -1.38 -12.12
C THR A 254 -2.09 -1.79 -13.42
N GLU A 255 -2.72 -2.94 -13.45
CA GLU A 255 -3.51 -3.38 -14.60
C GLU A 255 -4.55 -2.34 -15.04
N ARG A 256 -5.16 -1.63 -14.07
CA ARG A 256 -6.15 -0.57 -14.35
C ARG A 256 -5.49 0.67 -14.97
N GLU A 257 -4.42 1.17 -14.38
CA GLU A 257 -3.67 2.32 -14.91
C GLU A 257 -3.14 2.03 -16.31
N TYR A 258 -2.52 0.86 -16.51
CA TYR A 258 -2.03 0.46 -17.83
C TYR A 258 -3.17 0.34 -18.85
N ARG A 259 -4.29 -0.29 -18.49
CA ARG A 259 -5.44 -0.42 -19.36
C ARG A 259 -6.04 0.95 -19.72
N VAL A 260 -6.15 1.85 -18.75
CA VAL A 260 -6.69 3.20 -18.96
C VAL A 260 -5.73 4.01 -19.83
N THR A 261 -4.47 4.14 -19.42
CA THR A 261 -3.52 5.06 -20.07
C THR A 261 -3.01 4.56 -21.42
N GLN A 262 -2.82 3.23 -21.60
CA GLN A 262 -2.16 2.65 -22.78
C GLN A 262 -3.12 1.87 -23.70
N LYS A 263 -4.35 1.59 -23.27
CA LYS A 263 -5.36 0.83 -24.05
C LYS A 263 -6.70 1.58 -24.16
N ASP A 264 -6.70 2.89 -23.92
CA ASP A 264 -7.87 3.78 -23.98
C ASP A 264 -9.06 3.24 -23.17
N GLY A 265 -8.77 2.62 -22.02
CA GLY A 265 -9.78 2.07 -21.11
C GLY A 265 -10.51 3.15 -20.34
N THR A 266 -11.62 2.76 -19.73
CA THR A 266 -12.37 3.62 -18.80
C THR A 266 -12.58 2.85 -17.50
N GLU A 267 -12.38 3.52 -16.37
CA GLU A 267 -12.66 2.99 -15.04
C GLU A 267 -14.14 3.12 -14.68
N PRO A 268 -14.65 2.36 -13.69
CA PRO A 268 -16.06 2.48 -13.29
C PRO A 268 -16.40 3.83 -12.68
N ALA A 269 -17.59 4.36 -13.03
CA ALA A 269 -18.15 5.55 -12.41
C ALA A 269 -18.42 5.34 -10.92
N TYR A 270 -18.18 6.35 -10.09
CA TYR A 270 -18.37 6.34 -8.61
C TYR A 270 -17.55 5.28 -7.86
N SER A 271 -16.67 4.57 -8.55
CA SER A 271 -15.78 3.55 -7.99
C SER A 271 -14.35 3.79 -8.49
N ASN A 272 -13.87 5.00 -8.28
CA ASN A 272 -12.52 5.45 -8.63
C ASN A 272 -12.05 6.49 -7.61
N GLU A 273 -10.75 6.67 -7.52
CA GLU A 273 -10.07 7.33 -6.40
C GLU A 273 -10.42 8.82 -6.24
N TYR A 274 -10.55 9.55 -7.37
CA TYR A 274 -10.61 11.01 -7.28
C TYR A 274 -11.96 11.62 -7.66
N TYR A 275 -13.02 10.84 -7.89
CA TYR A 275 -14.30 11.40 -8.31
C TYR A 275 -14.85 12.42 -7.28
N ASP A 276 -14.68 12.19 -5.99
CA ASP A 276 -15.11 13.11 -4.93
C ASP A 276 -13.96 13.68 -4.07
N ASN A 277 -12.68 13.49 -4.46
CA ASN A 277 -11.55 14.12 -3.81
C ASN A 277 -11.68 15.65 -3.80
N LYS A 278 -11.65 16.26 -2.60
CA LYS A 278 -11.80 17.71 -2.38
C LYS A 278 -10.57 18.36 -1.77
N ARG A 279 -9.49 17.57 -1.57
CA ARG A 279 -8.24 18.11 -1.02
C ARG A 279 -7.62 19.10 -2.01
N PRO A 280 -7.01 20.22 -1.53
CA PRO A 280 -6.24 21.11 -2.37
C PRO A 280 -4.95 20.41 -2.85
N GLY A 281 -4.60 20.61 -4.13
CA GLY A 281 -3.40 20.01 -4.71
C GLY A 281 -3.46 19.92 -6.23
N LEU A 282 -2.53 19.15 -6.77
CA LEU A 282 -2.25 19.01 -8.20
C LEU A 282 -2.54 17.57 -8.65
N TYR A 283 -3.10 17.41 -9.85
CA TYR A 283 -3.24 16.13 -10.54
C TYR A 283 -2.19 16.05 -11.65
N VAL A 284 -1.33 15.04 -11.61
CA VAL A 284 -0.27 14.82 -12.59
C VAL A 284 -0.50 13.51 -13.35
N ASP A 285 0.08 13.35 -14.53
CA ASP A 285 0.02 12.09 -15.28
C ASP A 285 0.74 10.96 -14.54
N VAL A 286 0.09 9.81 -14.39
CA VAL A 286 0.64 8.67 -13.65
C VAL A 286 1.90 8.06 -14.30
N VAL A 287 2.11 8.28 -15.60
CA VAL A 287 3.25 7.75 -16.36
C VAL A 287 4.45 8.70 -16.33
N SER A 288 4.23 10.00 -16.62
CA SER A 288 5.30 11.00 -16.75
C SER A 288 5.47 11.88 -15.52
N GLY A 289 4.39 12.09 -14.75
CA GLY A 289 4.31 13.10 -13.72
C GLY A 289 4.11 14.51 -14.25
N GLU A 290 3.81 14.70 -15.55
CA GLU A 290 3.49 16.03 -16.09
C GLU A 290 2.24 16.62 -15.42
N PRO A 291 2.23 17.94 -15.06
CA PRO A 291 1.11 18.58 -14.41
C PRO A 291 -0.07 18.70 -15.36
N LEU A 292 -1.25 18.21 -14.95
CA LEU A 292 -2.43 18.15 -15.80
C LEU A 292 -3.55 19.08 -15.34
N PHE A 293 -3.97 18.96 -14.08
CA PHE A 293 -5.12 19.70 -13.56
C PHE A 293 -4.88 20.17 -12.13
N SER A 294 -5.45 21.33 -11.78
CA SER A 294 -5.49 21.85 -10.41
C SER A 294 -6.79 21.45 -9.71
N SER A 295 -6.72 21.17 -8.42
CA SER A 295 -7.91 21.00 -7.58
C SER A 295 -8.81 22.23 -7.54
N ALA A 296 -8.27 23.43 -7.80
CA ALA A 296 -9.00 24.68 -7.88
C ALA A 296 -10.00 24.71 -9.08
N ASP A 297 -9.70 23.97 -10.14
CA ASP A 297 -10.55 23.86 -11.33
C ASP A 297 -11.45 22.61 -11.31
N LYS A 298 -11.36 21.79 -10.23
CA LYS A 298 -12.17 20.59 -10.04
C LYS A 298 -13.54 20.93 -9.48
N TYR A 299 -14.58 20.29 -10.01
CA TYR A 299 -15.94 20.46 -9.53
C TYR A 299 -16.73 19.15 -9.53
N ARG A 300 -17.86 19.13 -8.83
CA ARG A 300 -18.75 17.96 -8.78
C ARG A 300 -19.69 17.94 -9.98
N SER A 301 -19.39 17.10 -10.96
CA SER A 301 -20.20 16.94 -12.18
C SER A 301 -21.34 15.95 -12.03
N ASN A 302 -21.38 15.12 -10.99
CA ASN A 302 -22.29 14.00 -10.78
C ASN A 302 -22.22 12.92 -11.88
N THR A 303 -21.11 12.82 -12.61
CA THR A 303 -20.89 11.78 -13.63
C THR A 303 -20.22 10.54 -13.06
N GLY A 304 -19.64 10.64 -11.85
CA GLY A 304 -18.90 9.56 -11.19
C GLY A 304 -17.42 9.50 -11.54
N TRP A 305 -16.89 10.51 -12.24
CA TRP A 305 -15.46 10.68 -12.53
C TRP A 305 -15.01 12.08 -12.11
N PRO A 306 -13.70 12.27 -11.79
CA PRO A 306 -13.15 13.59 -11.56
C PRO A 306 -13.34 14.49 -12.77
N SER A 307 -13.86 15.69 -12.54
CA SER A 307 -14.22 16.63 -13.58
C SER A 307 -13.63 18.00 -13.31
N PHE A 308 -13.02 18.59 -14.35
CA PHE A 308 -12.32 19.88 -14.28
C PHE A 308 -12.87 20.84 -15.34
N THR A 309 -12.77 22.14 -15.07
CA THR A 309 -13.20 23.19 -16.02
C THR A 309 -12.15 23.50 -17.07
N ARG A 310 -10.89 23.21 -16.79
CA ARG A 310 -9.72 23.40 -17.68
C ARG A 310 -8.51 22.61 -17.21
N PRO A 311 -7.54 22.31 -18.10
CA PRO A 311 -6.21 21.86 -17.69
C PRO A 311 -5.42 23.01 -17.06
N ILE A 312 -4.31 22.68 -16.34
CA ILE A 312 -3.43 23.67 -15.72
C ILE A 312 -2.77 24.59 -16.78
N SER A 313 -2.45 24.02 -17.93
CA SER A 313 -2.09 24.72 -19.15
C SER A 313 -2.65 23.96 -20.36
N PRO A 314 -3.16 24.65 -21.39
CA PRO A 314 -3.59 24.01 -22.63
C PRO A 314 -2.51 23.17 -23.30
N ASP A 315 -1.23 23.53 -23.10
CA ASP A 315 -0.09 22.83 -23.71
C ASP A 315 0.24 21.49 -23.02
N MET A 316 -0.35 21.19 -21.86
CA MET A 316 -0.13 19.94 -21.13
C MET A 316 -1.04 18.80 -21.61
N VAL A 317 -2.03 19.10 -22.42
CA VAL A 317 -2.96 18.09 -22.95
C VAL A 317 -3.02 18.16 -24.48
N VAL A 318 -3.39 17.04 -25.08
CA VAL A 318 -3.61 16.92 -26.53
C VAL A 318 -5.03 16.44 -26.78
N GLU A 319 -5.75 17.14 -27.63
CA GLU A 319 -7.09 16.75 -28.09
C GLU A 319 -6.98 15.85 -29.32
N LYS A 320 -7.67 14.70 -29.28
CA LYS A 320 -7.81 13.80 -30.43
C LYS A 320 -9.28 13.49 -30.68
N GLU A 321 -9.66 13.32 -31.92
CA GLU A 321 -10.99 12.87 -32.30
C GLU A 321 -11.15 11.37 -32.01
N ASP A 322 -12.14 11.01 -31.19
CA ASP A 322 -12.51 9.62 -30.89
C ASP A 322 -13.87 9.28 -31.51
N ASN A 323 -13.85 8.45 -32.55
CA ASN A 323 -15.01 8.02 -33.31
C ASN A 323 -15.52 6.62 -32.90
N LYS A 324 -15.19 6.15 -31.67
CA LYS A 324 -15.66 4.88 -31.15
C LYS A 324 -17.15 4.96 -30.71
N LEU A 325 -17.84 3.82 -30.73
CA LEU A 325 -19.23 3.67 -30.26
C LEU A 325 -20.28 4.55 -30.96
N PHE A 326 -20.14 4.79 -32.25
CA PHE A 326 -21.09 5.57 -33.09
C PHE A 326 -21.29 7.04 -32.66
N MET A 327 -20.40 7.58 -31.84
CA MET A 327 -20.38 8.98 -31.45
C MET A 327 -18.99 9.57 -31.65
N THR A 328 -18.94 10.80 -32.15
CA THR A 328 -17.70 11.56 -32.19
C THR A 328 -17.52 12.26 -30.85
N ARG A 329 -16.42 12.00 -30.16
CA ARG A 329 -16.02 12.63 -28.89
C ARG A 329 -14.63 13.22 -29.04
N THR A 330 -14.27 14.17 -28.18
CA THR A 330 -12.91 14.67 -28.09
C THR A 330 -12.19 13.98 -26.94
N GLU A 331 -11.27 13.09 -27.28
CA GLU A 331 -10.37 12.42 -26.35
C GLU A 331 -9.30 13.40 -25.86
N ILE A 332 -8.98 13.34 -24.57
CA ILE A 332 -7.89 14.08 -23.95
C ILE A 332 -6.77 13.11 -23.60
N ARG A 333 -5.57 13.44 -24.05
CA ARG A 333 -4.34 12.71 -23.76
C ARG A 333 -3.31 13.63 -23.12
N SER A 334 -2.41 13.10 -22.32
CA SER A 334 -1.27 13.85 -21.81
C SER A 334 -0.25 14.13 -22.92
N ARG A 335 0.46 15.25 -22.80
CA ARG A 335 1.33 15.77 -23.86
C ARG A 335 2.57 14.91 -24.08
N TYR A 336 3.24 14.52 -22.99
CA TYR A 336 4.55 13.86 -23.05
C TYR A 336 4.45 12.35 -22.97
N ALA A 337 3.58 11.82 -22.11
CA ALA A 337 3.38 10.38 -22.01
C ALA A 337 2.41 9.80 -23.04
N ASP A 338 1.62 10.63 -23.72
CA ASP A 338 0.52 10.19 -24.60
C ASP A 338 -0.39 9.20 -23.89
N SER A 339 -0.68 9.43 -22.60
CA SER A 339 -1.62 8.66 -21.82
C SER A 339 -3.05 9.06 -22.17
N HIS A 340 -3.94 8.08 -22.36
CA HIS A 340 -5.37 8.36 -22.41
C HIS A 340 -5.84 8.85 -21.04
N LEU A 341 -6.34 10.09 -20.95
CA LEU A 341 -6.83 10.68 -19.71
C LEU A 341 -8.35 10.56 -19.55
N GLY A 342 -9.08 10.77 -20.64
CA GLY A 342 -10.54 10.82 -20.69
C GLY A 342 -11.06 11.61 -21.88
N HIS A 343 -12.15 12.35 -21.69
CA HIS A 343 -12.79 13.12 -22.75
C HIS A 343 -13.21 14.52 -22.25
N VAL A 344 -13.29 15.48 -23.17
CA VAL A 344 -13.85 16.80 -22.93
C VAL A 344 -15.24 16.92 -23.57
N PHE A 345 -16.14 17.58 -22.86
CA PHE A 345 -17.54 17.81 -23.22
C PHE A 345 -17.89 19.29 -23.09
N ASN A 346 -18.90 19.76 -23.86
CA ASN A 346 -19.40 21.14 -23.87
C ASN A 346 -20.56 21.38 -22.91
N ASP A 347 -20.63 20.61 -21.81
CA ASP A 347 -21.68 20.65 -20.78
C ASP A 347 -21.12 21.02 -19.38
N GLY A 348 -19.97 21.69 -19.35
CA GLY A 348 -19.33 22.18 -18.14
C GLY A 348 -19.90 23.51 -17.65
N PRO A 349 -19.49 23.95 -16.46
CA PRO A 349 -19.89 25.24 -15.91
C PRO A 349 -19.17 26.41 -16.57
N GLU A 350 -19.74 27.61 -16.44
CA GLU A 350 -19.07 28.86 -16.74
C GLU A 350 -17.77 29.02 -15.90
N PRO A 351 -16.73 29.70 -16.38
CA PRO A 351 -16.70 30.52 -17.60
C PRO A 351 -16.33 29.74 -18.87
N THR A 352 -15.86 28.51 -18.80
CA THR A 352 -15.36 27.78 -19.99
C THR A 352 -16.46 27.05 -20.76
N GLY A 353 -17.53 26.64 -20.08
CA GLY A 353 -18.55 25.74 -20.62
C GLY A 353 -18.01 24.31 -20.89
N LEU A 354 -16.76 24.03 -20.51
CA LEU A 354 -16.11 22.75 -20.78
C LEU A 354 -16.08 21.86 -19.53
N ARG A 355 -16.23 20.56 -19.75
CA ARG A 355 -16.06 19.52 -18.72
C ARG A 355 -15.00 18.52 -19.17
N TYR A 356 -13.84 18.59 -18.58
CA TYR A 356 -12.79 17.59 -18.71
C TYR A 356 -13.10 16.44 -17.75
N CYS A 357 -13.65 15.35 -18.27
CA CYS A 357 -14.05 14.15 -17.52
C CYS A 357 -12.95 13.12 -17.61
N MET A 358 -12.14 13.02 -16.54
CA MET A 358 -10.89 12.27 -16.55
C MET A 358 -11.00 10.98 -15.76
N ASN A 359 -10.19 9.97 -16.10
CA ASN A 359 -10.03 8.77 -15.30
C ASN A 359 -9.07 9.02 -14.14
N SER A 360 -9.42 8.66 -12.92
CA SER A 360 -8.54 8.70 -11.76
C SER A 360 -7.28 7.86 -12.00
N ALA A 361 -7.44 6.68 -12.58
CA ALA A 361 -6.35 5.76 -12.90
C ALA A 361 -5.33 6.28 -13.94
N ALA A 362 -5.59 7.42 -14.57
CA ALA A 362 -4.62 8.08 -15.45
C ALA A 362 -3.81 9.17 -14.73
N MET A 363 -4.14 9.46 -13.48
CA MET A 363 -3.57 10.58 -12.72
C MET A 363 -3.05 10.13 -11.36
N GLU A 364 -2.10 10.88 -10.84
CA GLU A 364 -1.66 10.86 -9.45
C GLU A 364 -2.03 12.21 -8.81
N PHE A 365 -2.57 12.19 -7.60
CA PHE A 365 -2.88 13.41 -6.85
C PHE A 365 -1.74 13.76 -5.89
N ILE A 366 -1.24 14.98 -5.99
CA ILE A 366 -0.21 15.55 -5.12
C ILE A 366 -0.87 16.58 -4.21
N PRO A 367 -0.96 16.33 -2.90
CA PRO A 367 -1.50 17.31 -1.95
C PRO A 367 -0.72 18.62 -1.96
N LEU A 368 -1.39 19.74 -1.69
CA LEU A 368 -0.78 21.07 -1.68
C LEU A 368 0.45 21.13 -0.77
N GLU A 369 0.39 20.50 0.38
CA GLU A 369 1.47 20.43 1.37
C GLU A 369 2.73 19.67 0.89
N GLU A 370 2.59 18.83 -0.13
CA GLU A 370 3.67 18.04 -0.72
C GLU A 370 4.24 18.65 -2.02
N MET A 371 3.55 19.59 -2.63
CA MET A 371 3.88 20.11 -3.96
C MET A 371 5.30 20.70 -4.03
N GLU A 372 5.71 21.48 -3.03
CA GLU A 372 7.05 22.09 -2.99
C GLU A 372 8.14 21.01 -2.86
N ALA A 373 7.96 20.06 -1.93
CA ALA A 373 8.91 18.97 -1.69
C ALA A 373 9.04 18.03 -2.91
N ARG A 374 7.98 17.89 -3.71
CA ARG A 374 7.93 17.07 -4.92
C ARG A 374 8.29 17.85 -6.20
N GLY A 375 8.71 19.12 -6.09
CA GLY A 375 9.16 19.96 -7.20
C GLY A 375 8.04 20.54 -8.06
N TYR A 376 6.83 20.67 -7.51
CA TYR A 376 5.66 21.29 -8.17
C TYR A 376 5.22 22.59 -7.48
N GLY A 377 6.12 23.23 -6.71
CA GLY A 377 5.78 24.45 -5.97
C GLY A 377 5.44 25.67 -6.83
N GLU A 378 5.67 25.60 -8.14
CA GLU A 378 5.32 26.66 -9.11
C GLU A 378 3.86 26.58 -9.63
N TYR A 379 3.16 25.49 -9.38
CA TYR A 379 1.78 25.23 -9.80
C TYR A 379 0.81 25.44 -8.63
#